data_4fb8cc234826e218874a7c1f25c8b94b
#
_entry.id   4fb8cc234826e218874a7c1f25c8b94b
#
_cell.length_a   1.000
_cell.length_b   1.000
_cell.length_c   1.000
_cell.angle_alpha   90.00
_cell.angle_beta   90.00
_cell.angle_gamma   90.00
#
_symmetry.space_group_name_H-M   'P 1'
#
loop_
_entity.id
_entity.type
_entity.pdbx_description
1 polymer ?
#
loop_
_entity_poly.entity_id
_entity_poly.type
_entity_poly.pdbx_seq_one_letter_code
_entity_poly.pdbx_strand_id
1 'polypeptide(L)'
;MTLIRSVGKGRYGEVWQARWRGEDVAVKIFLSHCESSWQRETEIYQTVLLRHESVLGFIASDIIGSNQVTQMYLITDYHPYGSLYDFLRCHGLNKKTMVKLALSASAGLTHLHTEIQGTKGKPPIAHRDIKSKNILVKENLTCCIADFGLAVKYSSDTEEIDIKPDTRVGTRRYMAPEVLDNALDCRNFAAFKMADIYSFGLVLWEIARRCFSDGKFHLLAYMYTINFFHLGFIIVAIDKKKLIMATLS
;
A
#
# COMPACT_ATOMS: atom_id res chain seq x y z
N MET A 1 -23.75 -6.99 11.00
CA MET A 1 -23.06 -6.68 9.72
C MET A 1 -23.76 -7.43 8.60
N THR A 2 -24.08 -6.75 7.49
CA THR A 2 -24.78 -7.35 6.34
C THR A 2 -23.89 -7.22 5.11
N LEU A 3 -23.49 -8.33 4.52
CA LEU A 3 -22.75 -8.36 3.26
C LEU A 3 -23.68 -7.95 2.11
N ILE A 4 -23.23 -7.04 1.24
CA ILE A 4 -24.03 -6.48 0.15
C ILE A 4 -23.63 -7.10 -1.19
N ARG A 5 -22.35 -6.98 -1.58
CA ARG A 5 -21.84 -7.51 -2.83
C ARG A 5 -20.33 -7.78 -2.75
N SER A 6 -19.83 -8.75 -3.50
CA SER A 6 -18.41 -8.95 -3.68
C SER A 6 -17.84 -7.82 -4.56
N VAL A 7 -16.78 -7.19 -4.10
CA VAL A 7 -16.09 -6.07 -4.78
C VAL A 7 -14.68 -6.44 -5.21
N GLY A 8 -14.16 -7.56 -4.73
CA GLY A 8 -12.84 -8.05 -5.11
C GLY A 8 -12.65 -9.51 -4.76
N LYS A 9 -11.89 -10.22 -5.60
CA LYS A 9 -11.49 -11.60 -5.37
C LYS A 9 -9.99 -11.71 -5.58
N GLY A 10 -9.29 -12.23 -4.59
CA GLY A 10 -7.84 -12.33 -4.59
C GLY A 10 -7.33 -13.68 -4.10
N ARG A 11 -6.00 -13.80 -4.04
CA ARG A 11 -5.32 -15.03 -3.61
C ARG A 11 -5.71 -15.49 -2.20
N TYR A 12 -5.97 -14.55 -1.30
CA TYR A 12 -6.19 -14.83 0.13
C TYR A 12 -7.67 -14.90 0.51
N GLY A 13 -8.59 -14.59 -0.40
CA GLY A 13 -10.02 -14.58 -0.13
C GLY A 13 -10.78 -13.56 -0.97
N GLU A 14 -11.95 -13.19 -0.50
CA GLU A 14 -12.85 -12.24 -1.17
C GLU A 14 -13.02 -10.97 -0.34
N VAL A 15 -13.18 -9.83 -1.03
CA VAL A 15 -13.52 -8.56 -0.40
C VAL A 15 -14.97 -8.21 -0.74
N TRP A 16 -15.75 -7.92 0.29
CA TRP A 16 -17.14 -7.58 0.20
C TRP A 16 -17.40 -6.14 0.66
N GLN A 17 -18.27 -5.43 -0.05
CA GLN A 17 -18.93 -4.26 0.51
C GLN A 17 -20.00 -4.77 1.51
N ALA A 18 -20.00 -4.20 2.69
CA ALA A 18 -20.93 -4.54 3.75
C ALA A 18 -21.49 -3.29 4.42
N ARG A 19 -22.65 -3.43 5.08
CA ARG A 19 -23.23 -2.41 5.93
C ARG A 19 -23.02 -2.80 7.39
N TRP A 20 -22.36 -1.95 8.14
CA TRP A 20 -22.11 -2.15 9.56
C TRP A 20 -22.40 -0.88 10.36
N ARG A 21 -23.35 -0.96 11.30
CA ARG A 21 -23.79 0.19 12.13
C ARG A 21 -24.23 1.41 11.31
N GLY A 22 -24.81 1.19 10.14
CA GLY A 22 -25.27 2.28 9.26
C GLY A 22 -24.22 2.78 8.27
N GLU A 23 -22.96 2.37 8.39
CA GLU A 23 -21.85 2.77 7.54
C GLU A 23 -21.48 1.69 6.52
N ASP A 24 -20.98 2.12 5.35
CA ASP A 24 -20.40 1.20 4.36
C ASP A 24 -18.97 0.85 4.77
N VAL A 25 -18.67 -0.45 4.84
CA VAL A 25 -17.37 -0.99 5.18
C VAL A 25 -16.91 -2.00 4.12
N ALA A 26 -15.60 -2.21 4.02
CA ALA A 26 -15.03 -3.32 3.27
C ALA A 26 -14.71 -4.47 4.23
N VAL A 27 -15.11 -5.69 3.85
CA VAL A 27 -14.86 -6.89 4.63
C VAL A 27 -14.08 -7.87 3.78
N LYS A 28 -12.82 -8.09 4.13
CA LYS A 28 -11.96 -9.12 3.53
C LYS A 28 -12.19 -10.42 4.30
N ILE A 29 -12.72 -11.41 3.61
CA ILE A 29 -12.99 -12.75 4.15
C ILE A 29 -11.87 -13.66 3.68
N PHE A 30 -11.07 -14.15 4.61
CA PHE A 30 -9.93 -15.01 4.31
C PHE A 30 -10.36 -16.48 4.27
N LEU A 31 -9.73 -17.23 3.37
CA LEU A 31 -9.85 -18.69 3.33
C LEU A 31 -9.13 -19.30 4.53
N SER A 32 -9.63 -20.43 5.05
CA SER A 32 -9.09 -21.08 6.25
C SER A 32 -7.59 -21.37 6.20
N HIS A 33 -7.05 -21.74 5.02
CA HIS A 33 -5.63 -21.96 4.82
C HIS A 33 -4.77 -20.68 4.73
N CYS A 34 -5.39 -19.51 4.79
CA CYS A 34 -4.73 -18.19 4.74
C CYS A 34 -4.63 -17.51 6.11
N GLU A 35 -4.77 -18.26 7.21
CA GLU A 35 -4.71 -17.75 8.59
C GLU A 35 -3.46 -16.92 8.86
N SER A 36 -2.30 -17.40 8.42
CA SER A 36 -1.04 -16.68 8.62
C SER A 36 -1.00 -15.31 7.91
N SER A 37 -1.69 -15.18 6.77
CA SER A 37 -1.79 -13.89 6.06
C SER A 37 -2.77 -12.96 6.75
N TRP A 38 -3.90 -13.48 7.24
CA TRP A 38 -4.85 -12.73 8.04
C TRP A 38 -4.22 -12.21 9.33
N GLN A 39 -3.54 -13.08 10.06
CA GLN A 39 -2.84 -12.73 11.31
C GLN A 39 -1.81 -11.62 11.05
N ARG A 40 -0.99 -11.80 10.00
CA ARG A 40 0.02 -10.81 9.64
C ARG A 40 -0.57 -9.45 9.29
N GLU A 41 -1.60 -9.43 8.45
CA GLU A 41 -2.26 -8.19 8.07
C GLU A 41 -2.89 -7.49 9.27
N THR A 42 -3.53 -8.25 10.16
CA THR A 42 -4.10 -7.74 11.41
C THR A 42 -3.02 -7.15 12.34
N GLU A 43 -1.91 -7.85 12.54
CA GLU A 43 -0.77 -7.37 13.34
C GLU A 43 -0.20 -6.04 12.82
N ILE A 44 -0.11 -5.90 11.50
CA ILE A 44 0.37 -4.64 10.89
C ILE A 44 -0.64 -3.53 11.16
N TYR A 45 -1.94 -3.75 10.91
CA TYR A 45 -2.97 -2.74 11.15
C TYR A 45 -3.06 -2.30 12.62
N GLN A 46 -2.77 -3.19 13.57
CA GLN A 46 -2.74 -2.90 15.00
C GLN A 46 -1.46 -2.20 15.47
N THR A 47 -0.50 -1.95 14.56
CA THR A 47 0.72 -1.22 14.91
C THR A 47 0.36 0.19 15.38
N VAL A 48 0.93 0.57 16.51
CA VAL A 48 0.73 1.91 17.10
C VAL A 48 1.15 2.98 16.09
N LEU A 49 0.38 4.07 16.00
CA LEU A 49 0.60 5.19 15.09
C LEU A 49 0.63 4.83 13.59
N LEU A 50 0.12 3.66 13.20
CA LEU A 50 -0.02 3.30 11.78
C LEU A 50 -1.09 4.14 11.08
N ARG A 51 -2.13 4.60 11.81
CA ARG A 51 -3.24 5.35 11.23
C ARG A 51 -2.75 6.63 10.55
N HIS A 52 -3.04 6.74 9.26
CA HIS A 52 -2.66 7.88 8.41
C HIS A 52 -3.68 8.04 7.30
N GLU A 53 -3.91 9.26 6.80
CA GLU A 53 -4.88 9.54 5.74
C GLU A 53 -4.62 8.78 4.43
N SER A 54 -3.37 8.40 4.17
CA SER A 54 -2.95 7.64 2.98
C SER A 54 -2.60 6.17 3.29
N VAL A 55 -3.07 5.66 4.42
CA VAL A 55 -3.08 4.22 4.78
C VAL A 55 -4.55 3.82 4.99
N LEU A 56 -4.96 2.67 4.48
CA LEU A 56 -6.34 2.19 4.59
C LEU A 56 -6.74 2.09 6.07
N GLY A 57 -7.87 2.69 6.41
CA GLY A 57 -8.37 2.71 7.79
C GLY A 57 -8.83 1.31 8.23
N PHE A 58 -8.22 0.80 9.29
CA PHE A 58 -8.60 -0.44 9.95
C PHE A 58 -9.71 -0.16 10.98
N ILE A 59 -10.73 -1.00 10.98
CA ILE A 59 -11.89 -0.90 11.89
C ILE A 59 -11.85 -2.05 12.89
N ALA A 60 -11.81 -3.30 12.42
CA ALA A 60 -11.80 -4.48 13.27
C ALA A 60 -11.30 -5.72 12.53
N SER A 61 -10.94 -6.75 13.29
CA SER A 61 -10.74 -8.12 12.79
C SER A 61 -11.47 -9.08 13.71
N ASP A 62 -11.97 -10.18 13.14
CA ASP A 62 -12.74 -11.17 13.88
C ASP A 62 -12.58 -12.56 13.28
N ILE A 63 -12.82 -13.59 14.09
CA ILE A 63 -12.86 -14.99 13.69
C ILE A 63 -14.23 -15.54 14.03
N ILE A 64 -14.99 -15.90 13.01
CA ILE A 64 -16.35 -16.43 13.19
C ILE A 64 -16.34 -17.91 12.83
N GLY A 65 -16.59 -18.76 13.83
CA GLY A 65 -16.82 -20.18 13.64
C GLY A 65 -18.29 -20.47 13.45
N SER A 66 -18.66 -21.14 12.36
CA SER A 66 -20.04 -21.64 12.13
C SER A 66 -19.96 -23.02 11.51
N ASN A 67 -20.64 -24.00 12.13
CA ASN A 67 -20.88 -25.35 11.58
C ASN A 67 -19.71 -25.97 10.78
N GLN A 68 -18.52 -26.12 11.42
CA GLN A 68 -17.29 -26.68 10.86
C GLN A 68 -16.47 -25.79 9.92
N VAL A 69 -16.87 -24.54 9.67
CA VAL A 69 -16.11 -23.59 8.85
C VAL A 69 -15.71 -22.40 9.71
N THR A 70 -14.40 -22.17 9.83
CA THR A 70 -13.86 -20.96 10.44
C THR A 70 -13.60 -19.92 9.35
N GLN A 71 -14.20 -18.75 9.49
CA GLN A 71 -13.98 -17.60 8.62
C GLN A 71 -13.27 -16.50 9.40
N MET A 72 -12.25 -15.93 8.80
CA MET A 72 -11.48 -14.81 9.36
C MET A 72 -11.81 -13.55 8.60
N TYR A 73 -12.20 -12.52 9.32
CA TYR A 73 -12.63 -11.24 8.78
C TYR A 73 -11.62 -10.14 9.11
N LEU A 74 -11.38 -9.28 8.14
CA LEU A 74 -10.70 -8.01 8.31
C LEU A 74 -11.63 -6.92 7.81
N ILE A 75 -12.01 -5.97 8.67
CA ILE A 75 -12.96 -4.91 8.39
C ILE A 75 -12.21 -3.59 8.30
N THR A 76 -12.39 -2.88 7.19
CA THR A 76 -11.71 -1.63 6.87
C THR A 76 -12.67 -0.61 6.29
N ASP A 77 -12.21 0.62 6.11
CA ASP A 77 -12.94 1.63 5.36
C ASP A 77 -13.27 1.14 3.95
N TYR A 78 -14.46 1.50 3.46
CA TYR A 78 -14.87 1.21 2.10
C TYR A 78 -14.60 2.40 1.19
N HIS A 79 -13.97 2.16 0.04
CA HIS A 79 -13.70 3.19 -0.97
C HIS A 79 -14.38 2.82 -2.30
N PRO A 80 -15.39 3.58 -2.75
CA PRO A 80 -16.25 3.20 -3.87
C PRO A 80 -15.53 3.18 -5.23
N TYR A 81 -14.43 3.93 -5.38
CA TYR A 81 -13.61 3.88 -6.60
C TYR A 81 -12.72 2.63 -6.70
N GLY A 82 -12.64 1.81 -5.62
CA GLY A 82 -11.88 0.58 -5.61
C GLY A 82 -10.38 0.79 -5.74
N SER A 83 -9.69 -0.14 -6.41
CA SER A 83 -8.25 -0.06 -6.58
C SER A 83 -7.84 1.02 -7.60
N LEU A 84 -6.65 1.57 -7.41
CA LEU A 84 -6.03 2.50 -8.38
C LEU A 84 -5.90 1.82 -9.76
N TYR A 85 -5.64 0.52 -9.80
CA TYR A 85 -5.59 -0.25 -11.04
C TYR A 85 -6.91 -0.17 -11.81
N ASP A 86 -8.04 -0.43 -11.15
CA ASP A 86 -9.36 -0.41 -11.78
C ASP A 86 -9.78 1.04 -12.12
N PHE A 87 -9.50 1.98 -11.24
CA PHE A 87 -9.74 3.40 -11.46
C PHE A 87 -9.03 3.92 -12.71
N LEU A 88 -7.74 3.62 -12.87
CA LEU A 88 -6.94 4.04 -14.03
C LEU A 88 -7.40 3.39 -15.34
N ARG A 89 -8.05 2.25 -15.31
CA ARG A 89 -8.62 1.60 -16.52
C ARG A 89 -9.86 2.33 -17.04
N CYS A 90 -10.64 2.89 -16.12
CA CYS A 90 -11.92 3.52 -16.44
C CYS A 90 -11.84 5.04 -16.61
N HIS A 91 -10.76 5.69 -16.10
CA HIS A 91 -10.66 7.14 -16.04
C HIS A 91 -9.37 7.65 -16.70
N GLY A 92 -9.52 8.69 -17.52
CA GLY A 92 -8.40 9.56 -17.90
C GLY A 92 -8.15 10.60 -16.80
N LEU A 93 -6.91 11.05 -16.68
CA LEU A 93 -6.50 11.97 -15.63
C LEU A 93 -6.15 13.35 -16.22
N ASN A 94 -6.58 14.41 -15.56
CA ASN A 94 -5.96 15.73 -15.72
C ASN A 94 -4.72 15.85 -14.82
N LYS A 95 -3.88 16.85 -15.06
CA LYS A 95 -2.63 17.08 -14.30
C LYS A 95 -2.87 17.18 -12.78
N LYS A 96 -3.94 17.87 -12.36
CA LYS A 96 -4.27 18.06 -10.93
C LYS A 96 -4.59 16.71 -10.25
N THR A 97 -5.42 15.88 -10.88
CA THR A 97 -5.78 14.56 -10.35
C THR A 97 -4.57 13.61 -10.35
N MET A 98 -3.77 13.63 -11.43
CA MET A 98 -2.52 12.84 -11.52
C MET A 98 -1.61 13.15 -10.34
N VAL A 99 -1.31 14.42 -10.10
CA VAL A 99 -0.44 14.85 -8.98
C VAL A 99 -1.05 14.47 -7.63
N LYS A 100 -2.36 14.65 -7.46
CA LYS A 100 -3.06 14.32 -6.21
C LYS A 100 -2.98 12.83 -5.86
N LEU A 101 -3.21 11.95 -6.83
CA LEU A 101 -3.07 10.50 -6.66
C LEU A 101 -1.62 10.11 -6.32
N ALA A 102 -0.65 10.65 -7.08
CA ALA A 102 0.76 10.36 -6.87
C ALA A 102 1.26 10.82 -5.49
N LEU A 103 0.95 12.07 -5.09
CA LEU A 103 1.37 12.62 -3.80
C LEU A 103 0.76 11.86 -2.62
N SER A 104 -0.54 11.55 -2.67
CA SER A 104 -1.17 10.82 -1.56
C SER A 104 -0.64 9.38 -1.43
N ALA A 105 -0.43 8.67 -2.55
CA ALA A 105 0.17 7.35 -2.52
C ALA A 105 1.63 7.40 -1.99
N SER A 106 2.41 8.40 -2.41
CA SER A 106 3.77 8.65 -1.89
C SER A 106 3.76 8.93 -0.38
N ALA A 107 2.84 9.78 0.11
CA ALA A 107 2.71 10.07 1.53
C ALA A 107 2.42 8.81 2.36
N GLY A 108 1.57 7.91 1.84
CA GLY A 108 1.30 6.62 2.48
C GLY A 108 2.54 5.74 2.58
N LEU A 109 3.32 5.60 1.50
CA LEU A 109 4.55 4.82 1.50
C LEU A 109 5.61 5.43 2.42
N THR A 110 5.75 6.75 2.39
CA THR A 110 6.66 7.48 3.30
C THR A 110 6.28 7.23 4.76
N HIS A 111 4.98 7.30 5.10
CA HIS A 111 4.52 7.03 6.46
C HIS A 111 4.84 5.59 6.89
N LEU A 112 4.68 4.59 6.01
CA LEU A 112 5.06 3.20 6.32
C LEU A 112 6.56 3.08 6.59
N HIS A 113 7.40 3.63 5.71
CA HIS A 113 8.86 3.52 5.77
C HIS A 113 9.50 4.33 6.91
N THR A 114 8.80 5.35 7.44
CA THR A 114 9.32 6.23 8.48
C THR A 114 9.13 5.60 9.86
N GLU A 115 10.18 5.55 10.65
CA GLU A 115 10.12 5.28 12.07
C GLU A 115 9.63 6.51 12.82
N ILE A 116 8.69 6.33 13.74
CA ILE A 116 8.27 7.38 14.67
C ILE A 116 8.78 7.00 16.06
N GLN A 117 9.80 7.72 16.53
CA GLN A 117 10.39 7.46 17.84
C GLN A 117 9.52 8.02 18.96
N GLY A 118 9.52 7.35 20.13
CA GLY A 118 8.80 7.75 21.33
C GLY A 118 8.41 6.54 22.18
N THR A 119 7.86 6.78 23.38
CA THR A 119 7.40 5.72 24.30
C THR A 119 6.34 4.78 23.68
N LYS A 120 5.60 5.26 22.69
CA LYS A 120 4.68 4.48 21.85
C LYS A 120 5.00 4.76 20.38
N GLY A 121 6.21 4.43 19.97
CA GLY A 121 6.69 4.67 18.63
C GLY A 121 6.08 3.75 17.58
N LYS A 122 6.23 4.10 16.29
CA LYS A 122 5.88 3.26 15.16
C LYS A 122 7.17 2.71 14.53
N PRO A 123 7.36 1.39 14.43
CA PRO A 123 8.46 0.83 13.68
C PRO A 123 8.32 1.18 12.18
N PRO A 124 9.41 1.27 11.45
CA PRO A 124 9.34 1.35 10.00
C PRO A 124 8.86 0.02 9.43
N ILE A 125 8.02 0.10 8.40
CA ILE A 125 7.33 -1.04 7.77
C ILE A 125 7.64 -1.04 6.29
N ALA A 126 8.12 -2.17 5.75
CA ALA A 126 8.23 -2.40 4.33
C ALA A 126 7.04 -3.26 3.87
N HIS A 127 6.40 -2.86 2.77
CA HIS A 127 5.14 -3.44 2.32
C HIS A 127 5.33 -4.76 1.56
N ARG A 128 6.35 -4.85 0.69
CA ARG A 128 6.75 -6.02 -0.12
C ARG A 128 5.80 -6.44 -1.25
N ASP A 129 4.67 -5.75 -1.42
CA ASP A 129 3.76 -5.97 -2.56
C ASP A 129 3.09 -4.66 -3.02
N ILE A 130 3.89 -3.60 -3.18
CA ILE A 130 3.41 -2.33 -3.73
C ILE A 130 3.02 -2.54 -5.19
N LYS A 131 1.75 -2.24 -5.49
CA LYS A 131 1.15 -2.30 -6.83
C LYS A 131 -0.14 -1.48 -6.87
N SER A 132 -0.59 -1.08 -8.03
CA SER A 132 -1.81 -0.30 -8.21
C SER A 132 -3.09 -1.01 -7.73
N LYS A 133 -3.09 -2.35 -7.62
CA LYS A 133 -4.19 -3.12 -7.02
C LYS A 133 -4.25 -3.02 -5.50
N ASN A 134 -3.13 -2.76 -4.84
CA ASN A 134 -3.04 -2.61 -3.38
C ASN A 134 -3.08 -1.15 -2.92
N ILE A 135 -3.39 -0.24 -3.82
CA ILE A 135 -3.63 1.18 -3.54
C ILE A 135 -5.08 1.47 -3.90
N LEU A 136 -5.85 2.01 -2.96
CA LEU A 136 -7.26 2.33 -3.17
C LEU A 136 -7.44 3.83 -3.40
N VAL A 137 -8.47 4.18 -4.22
CA VAL A 137 -8.81 5.57 -4.52
C VAL A 137 -10.03 5.97 -3.69
N LYS A 138 -9.87 7.04 -2.91
CA LYS A 138 -10.92 7.62 -2.07
C LYS A 138 -11.81 8.56 -2.86
N GLU A 139 -12.99 8.90 -2.35
CA GLU A 139 -13.96 9.80 -2.99
C GLU A 139 -13.39 11.16 -3.35
N ASN A 140 -12.48 11.67 -2.52
CA ASN A 140 -11.80 12.93 -2.76
C ASN A 140 -10.66 12.85 -3.79
N LEU A 141 -10.50 11.70 -4.49
CA LEU A 141 -9.42 11.43 -5.44
C LEU A 141 -8.01 11.46 -4.83
N THR A 142 -7.88 11.08 -3.55
CA THR A 142 -6.59 10.73 -2.95
C THR A 142 -6.46 9.21 -2.84
N CYS A 143 -5.25 8.72 -2.59
CA CYS A 143 -4.96 7.30 -2.43
C CYS A 143 -4.72 6.91 -0.98
N CYS A 144 -4.98 5.64 -0.65
CA CYS A 144 -4.48 4.98 0.54
C CYS A 144 -3.91 3.60 0.21
N ILE A 145 -2.82 3.21 0.91
CA ILE A 145 -2.16 1.91 0.75
C ILE A 145 -2.89 0.87 1.59
N ALA A 146 -3.05 -0.34 1.03
CA ALA A 146 -3.78 -1.47 1.60
C ALA A 146 -3.05 -2.79 1.36
N ASP A 147 -3.52 -3.87 2.00
CA ASP A 147 -3.05 -5.26 1.83
C ASP A 147 -1.64 -5.51 2.41
N PHE A 148 -1.55 -5.54 3.74
CA PHE A 148 -0.30 -5.71 4.49
C PHE A 148 0.06 -7.18 4.78
N GLY A 149 -0.57 -8.15 4.13
CA GLY A 149 -0.35 -9.58 4.38
C GLY A 149 1.10 -10.06 4.14
N LEU A 150 1.92 -9.29 3.43
CA LEU A 150 3.33 -9.56 3.17
C LEU A 150 4.30 -8.55 3.82
N ALA A 151 3.78 -7.55 4.52
CA ALA A 151 4.59 -6.50 5.10
C ALA A 151 5.51 -7.02 6.22
N VAL A 152 6.65 -6.35 6.43
CA VAL A 152 7.61 -6.65 7.50
C VAL A 152 7.93 -5.39 8.29
N LYS A 153 8.17 -5.56 9.58
CA LYS A 153 8.57 -4.50 10.52
C LYS A 153 10.06 -4.64 10.87
N TYR A 154 10.69 -3.54 11.16
CA TYR A 154 12.02 -3.49 11.74
C TYR A 154 11.96 -2.91 13.16
N SER A 155 12.59 -3.59 14.08
CA SER A 155 12.74 -3.12 15.47
C SER A 155 14.12 -2.48 15.62
N SER A 156 14.17 -1.17 15.85
CA SER A 156 15.42 -0.45 16.08
C SER A 156 16.06 -0.81 17.42
N ASP A 157 15.27 -1.28 18.40
CA ASP A 157 15.76 -1.68 19.74
C ASP A 157 16.50 -3.02 19.70
N THR A 158 16.04 -3.96 18.87
CA THR A 158 16.65 -5.31 18.74
C THR A 158 17.49 -5.47 17.48
N GLU A 159 17.46 -4.47 16.57
CA GLU A 159 18.05 -4.51 15.23
C GLU A 159 17.54 -5.70 14.37
N GLU A 160 16.34 -6.18 14.68
CA GLU A 160 15.76 -7.34 14.02
C GLU A 160 14.70 -6.96 13.00
N ILE A 161 14.65 -7.69 11.91
CA ILE A 161 13.59 -7.65 10.92
C ILE A 161 12.68 -8.85 11.16
N ASP A 162 11.40 -8.56 11.33
CA ASP A 162 10.34 -9.55 11.51
C ASP A 162 10.01 -10.22 10.15
N ILE A 163 10.90 -11.10 9.66
CA ILE A 163 10.77 -11.77 8.36
C ILE A 163 10.21 -13.17 8.52
N LYS A 164 9.20 -13.50 7.69
CA LYS A 164 8.80 -14.89 7.43
C LYS A 164 9.79 -15.57 6.47
N PRO A 165 9.89 -16.93 6.48
CA PRO A 165 10.90 -17.69 5.74
C PRO A 165 10.97 -17.40 4.23
N ASP A 166 9.84 -17.05 3.59
CA ASP A 166 9.81 -16.78 2.15
C ASP A 166 10.19 -15.33 1.85
N THR A 167 11.36 -15.13 1.26
CA THR A 167 11.91 -13.81 0.89
C THR A 167 11.48 -13.33 -0.48
N ARG A 168 11.11 -14.26 -1.38
CA ARG A 168 10.63 -13.96 -2.74
C ARG A 168 9.11 -13.92 -2.80
N VAL A 169 8.53 -12.89 -2.21
CA VAL A 169 7.08 -12.67 -2.18
C VAL A 169 6.70 -11.38 -2.90
N GLY A 170 5.44 -11.28 -3.30
CA GLY A 170 4.87 -10.12 -3.99
C GLY A 170 4.42 -10.45 -5.41
N THR A 171 4.14 -9.42 -6.18
CA THR A 171 3.62 -9.53 -7.55
C THR A 171 4.76 -9.38 -8.57
N ARG A 172 5.14 -10.45 -9.28
CA ARG A 172 6.33 -10.54 -10.15
C ARG A 172 6.55 -9.32 -11.05
N ARG A 173 5.50 -8.75 -11.64
CA ARG A 173 5.63 -7.59 -12.55
C ARG A 173 6.07 -6.30 -11.86
N TYR A 174 5.95 -6.22 -10.52
CA TYR A 174 6.35 -5.05 -9.74
C TYR A 174 7.62 -5.30 -8.91
N MET A 175 8.09 -6.55 -8.83
CA MET A 175 9.28 -6.89 -8.06
C MET A 175 10.52 -6.20 -8.61
N ALA A 176 11.34 -5.67 -7.70
CA ALA A 176 12.66 -5.16 -8.03
C ALA A 176 13.57 -6.31 -8.52
N PRO A 177 14.59 -6.02 -9.37
CA PRO A 177 15.48 -7.04 -9.90
C PRO A 177 16.12 -7.91 -8.83
N GLU A 178 16.60 -7.31 -7.75
CA GLU A 178 17.23 -8.00 -6.62
C GLU A 178 16.28 -8.98 -5.89
N VAL A 179 14.96 -8.68 -5.90
CA VAL A 179 13.93 -9.59 -5.36
C VAL A 179 13.68 -10.76 -6.33
N LEU A 180 13.63 -10.48 -7.64
CA LEU A 180 13.44 -11.50 -8.68
C LEU A 180 14.59 -12.51 -8.70
N ASP A 181 15.81 -12.03 -8.53
CA ASP A 181 17.04 -12.83 -8.61
C ASP A 181 17.41 -13.47 -7.26
N ASN A 182 16.58 -13.33 -6.21
CA ASN A 182 16.85 -13.74 -4.83
C ASN A 182 18.18 -13.18 -4.27
N ALA A 183 18.56 -11.98 -4.73
CA ALA A 183 19.78 -11.28 -4.33
C ALA A 183 19.52 -10.19 -3.26
N LEU A 184 18.27 -10.05 -2.80
CA LEU A 184 17.92 -9.07 -1.77
C LEU A 184 18.65 -9.42 -0.46
N ASP A 185 19.38 -8.45 0.12
CA ASP A 185 19.96 -8.61 1.45
C ASP A 185 18.88 -8.55 2.53
N CYS A 186 18.47 -9.72 3.00
CA CYS A 186 17.40 -9.87 3.99
C CYS A 186 17.78 -9.43 5.41
N ARG A 187 19.06 -9.10 5.65
CA ARG A 187 19.53 -8.56 6.94
C ARG A 187 19.50 -7.03 6.95
N ASN A 188 19.34 -6.43 5.80
CA ASN A 188 19.32 -4.98 5.65
C ASN A 188 17.90 -4.49 5.37
N PHE A 189 17.24 -3.89 6.38
CA PHE A 189 15.88 -3.38 6.21
C PHE A 189 15.77 -2.31 5.13
N ALA A 190 16.82 -1.51 4.89
CA ALA A 190 16.82 -0.53 3.80
C ALA A 190 16.66 -1.18 2.42
N ALA A 191 17.12 -2.42 2.23
CA ALA A 191 16.94 -3.14 0.97
C ALA A 191 15.45 -3.40 0.67
N PHE A 192 14.66 -3.75 1.68
CA PHE A 192 13.21 -3.91 1.51
C PHE A 192 12.50 -2.59 1.16
N LYS A 193 12.88 -1.49 1.81
CA LYS A 193 12.35 -0.16 1.47
C LYS A 193 12.70 0.22 0.02
N MET A 194 13.92 -0.07 -0.43
CA MET A 194 14.35 0.20 -1.81
C MET A 194 13.56 -0.62 -2.83
N ALA A 195 13.29 -1.88 -2.53
CA ALA A 195 12.43 -2.73 -3.38
C ALA A 195 11.00 -2.20 -3.48
N ASP A 196 10.42 -1.70 -2.37
CA ASP A 196 9.11 -1.03 -2.39
C ASP A 196 9.15 0.25 -3.26
N ILE A 197 10.22 1.04 -3.18
CA ILE A 197 10.39 2.27 -3.97
C ILE A 197 10.47 1.94 -5.47
N TYR A 198 11.18 0.88 -5.85
CA TYR A 198 11.19 0.39 -7.23
C TYR A 198 9.77 0.06 -7.71
N SER A 199 9.03 -0.74 -6.94
CA SER A 199 7.65 -1.11 -7.24
C SER A 199 6.74 0.13 -7.35
N PHE A 200 6.93 1.10 -6.46
CA PHE A 200 6.21 2.37 -6.47
C PHE A 200 6.51 3.22 -7.71
N GLY A 201 7.75 3.20 -8.20
CA GLY A 201 8.10 3.83 -9.48
C GLY A 201 7.25 3.32 -10.65
N LEU A 202 6.96 2.01 -10.68
CA LEU A 202 6.06 1.43 -11.69
C LEU A 202 4.60 1.89 -11.50
N VAL A 203 4.13 2.05 -10.27
CA VAL A 203 2.80 2.63 -9.98
C VAL A 203 2.72 4.08 -10.47
N LEU A 204 3.75 4.89 -10.21
CA LEU A 204 3.80 6.28 -10.71
C LEU A 204 3.76 6.33 -12.25
N TRP A 205 4.44 5.39 -12.91
CA TRP A 205 4.35 5.25 -14.36
C TRP A 205 2.92 4.91 -14.82
N GLU A 206 2.21 4.01 -14.12
CA GLU A 206 0.81 3.70 -14.44
C GLU A 206 -0.09 4.92 -14.32
N ILE A 207 0.09 5.76 -13.27
CA ILE A 207 -0.66 7.01 -13.08
C ILE A 207 -0.33 8.00 -14.22
N ALA A 208 0.97 8.23 -14.47
CA ALA A 208 1.43 9.23 -15.43
C ALA A 208 0.95 8.95 -16.86
N ARG A 209 0.97 7.68 -17.29
CA ARG A 209 0.53 7.29 -18.64
C ARG A 209 -0.98 7.45 -18.88
N ARG A 210 -1.78 7.71 -17.85
CA ARG A 210 -3.22 8.00 -17.94
C ARG A 210 -3.53 9.50 -17.94
N CYS A 211 -2.51 10.35 -17.85
CA CYS A 211 -2.68 11.80 -17.88
C CYS A 211 -2.82 12.29 -19.32
N PHE A 212 -3.87 13.04 -19.58
CA PHE A 212 -4.12 13.72 -20.84
C PHE A 212 -3.78 15.22 -20.70
N SER A 213 -3.07 15.76 -21.69
CA SER A 213 -2.91 17.19 -21.88
C SER A 213 -3.17 17.47 -23.36
N ASP A 214 -4.07 18.43 -23.64
CA ASP A 214 -4.38 18.93 -24.97
C ASP A 214 -4.80 17.84 -25.99
N GLY A 215 -5.58 16.84 -25.54
CA GLY A 215 -6.14 15.80 -26.41
C GLY A 215 -5.13 14.74 -26.89
N LYS A 216 -3.89 14.77 -26.42
CA LYS A 216 -2.85 13.79 -26.76
C LYS A 216 -2.32 13.12 -25.50
N PHE A 217 -2.06 11.79 -25.59
CA PHE A 217 -1.22 11.06 -24.61
C PHE A 217 0.19 11.65 -24.70
N HIS A 218 0.60 12.42 -23.71
CA HIS A 218 1.82 13.18 -23.83
C HIS A 218 3.06 12.38 -23.51
N LEU A 219 4.10 12.59 -24.32
CA LEU A 219 5.51 12.29 -24.09
C LEU A 219 6.01 12.84 -22.73
N LEU A 220 5.29 13.79 -22.12
CA LEU A 220 5.46 14.30 -20.75
C LEU A 220 5.38 13.17 -19.69
N ALA A 221 4.62 12.11 -19.93
CA ALA A 221 4.67 10.93 -19.05
C ALA A 221 6.09 10.35 -18.98
N TYR A 222 6.83 10.40 -20.08
CA TYR A 222 8.22 9.91 -20.15
C TYR A 222 9.19 10.86 -19.42
N MET A 223 9.05 12.16 -19.59
CA MET A 223 9.92 13.15 -18.92
C MET A 223 9.62 13.29 -17.43
N TYR A 224 8.35 13.24 -17.02
CA TYR A 224 7.98 13.22 -15.61
C TYR A 224 8.40 11.91 -14.93
N THR A 225 8.38 10.77 -15.62
CA THR A 225 8.88 9.49 -15.07
C THR A 225 10.37 9.58 -14.76
N ILE A 226 11.17 10.19 -15.61
CA ILE A 226 12.62 10.39 -15.37
C ILE A 226 12.83 11.36 -14.18
N ASN A 227 12.08 12.44 -14.10
CA ASN A 227 12.16 13.36 -12.96
C ASN A 227 11.57 12.75 -11.66
N PHE A 228 10.56 11.88 -11.74
CA PHE A 228 10.04 11.15 -10.58
C PHE A 228 10.99 10.04 -10.11
N PHE A 229 11.76 9.40 -10.98
CA PHE A 229 12.89 8.55 -10.55
C PHE A 229 13.92 9.37 -9.75
N HIS A 230 14.18 10.62 -10.15
CA HIS A 230 15.00 11.56 -9.35
C HIS A 230 14.29 11.96 -8.04
N LEU A 231 12.96 12.16 -8.02
CA LEU A 231 12.19 12.40 -6.79
C LEU A 231 12.13 11.18 -5.88
N GLY A 232 12.05 9.97 -6.42
CA GLY A 232 12.18 8.72 -5.66
C GLY A 232 13.52 8.64 -4.93
N PHE A 233 14.61 9.04 -5.61
CA PHE A 233 15.94 9.24 -4.99
C PHE A 233 15.94 10.36 -3.94
N ILE A 234 15.15 11.41 -4.13
CA ILE A 234 15.02 12.53 -3.17
C ILE A 234 14.23 12.09 -1.93
N ILE A 235 13.20 11.26 -2.05
CA ILE A 235 12.46 10.71 -0.90
C ILE A 235 13.40 9.84 -0.03
N VAL A 236 14.31 9.08 -0.62
CA VAL A 236 15.36 8.34 0.10
C VAL A 236 16.42 9.28 0.71
N ALA A 237 16.68 10.42 0.10
CA ALA A 237 17.65 11.41 0.61
C ALA A 237 17.07 12.29 1.74
N ILE A 238 15.75 12.46 1.82
CA ILE A 238 15.07 13.24 2.87
C ILE A 238 15.13 12.51 4.23
N ASP A 239 15.26 11.18 4.24
CA ASP A 239 15.43 10.38 5.47
C ASP A 239 16.77 10.64 6.20
N LYS A 240 17.72 11.36 5.57
CA LYS A 240 19.01 11.72 6.20
C LYS A 240 19.15 13.18 6.65
N LYS A 241 18.21 14.07 6.33
CA LYS A 241 18.25 15.47 6.83
C LYS A 241 16.86 16.03 7.03
N LYS A 242 16.59 16.49 8.25
CA LYS A 242 15.42 17.27 8.69
C LYS A 242 14.78 18.09 7.56
N LEU A 243 13.48 17.87 7.39
CA LEU A 243 12.51 18.62 6.58
C LEU A 243 12.89 20.10 6.43
N ILE A 244 13.48 20.46 5.31
CA ILE A 244 13.50 21.86 4.86
C ILE A 244 12.38 21.95 3.83
N MET A 245 11.29 22.60 4.25
CA MET A 245 10.20 23.02 3.36
C MET A 245 10.79 23.95 2.30
N ALA A 246 11.04 23.44 1.10
CA ALA A 246 11.21 24.29 -0.06
C ALA A 246 9.81 24.55 -0.61
N THR A 247 9.21 25.66 -0.20
CA THR A 247 8.10 26.31 -0.88
C THR A 247 8.54 26.66 -2.28
N LEU A 248 7.98 26.01 -3.27
CA LEU A 248 7.98 26.50 -4.64
C LEU A 248 6.95 27.63 -4.72
N SER A 249 7.43 28.83 -4.64
CA SER A 249 6.77 30.06 -5.09
C SER A 249 6.54 30.05 -6.61
#